data_8d5a4d2842f39d2706f204799f2eead8
#
_entry.id   8d5a4d2842f39d2706f204799f2eead8
#
_cell.length_a   1.000
_cell.length_b   1.000
_cell.length_c   1.000
_cell.angle_alpha   90.00
_cell.angle_beta   90.00
_cell.angle_gamma   90.00
#
_symmetry.space_group_name_H-M   'P 1'
#
loop_
_entity.id
_entity.type
_entity.pdbx_description
1 polymer ?
#
loop_
_entity_poly.entity_id
_entity_poly.type
_entity_poly.pdbx_seq_one_letter_code
_entity_poly.pdbx_strand_id
1 'polypeptide(L)'
;MPYTTAAKIKEVLQITEATWDTEITNCITSADALIDSILKYWGFTVPLATTPQNIDDASKHFAAWMFRRRRDPAGAQVFWDEGDKFLRAYIDAEKNQPYLGMA
;
A
#
# COMPACT_ATOMS: atom_id res chain seq x y z
N MET A 1 0.29 -7.95 -11.45
CA MET A 1 -0.84 -7.05 -11.47
C MET A 1 -0.78 -6.07 -10.31
N PRO A 2 -0.87 -4.76 -10.56
CA PRO A 2 -0.76 -3.79 -9.47
C PRO A 2 -1.94 -3.88 -8.50
N TYR A 3 -1.66 -3.59 -7.24
CA TYR A 3 -2.70 -3.56 -6.23
C TYR A 3 -3.48 -2.25 -6.23
N THR A 4 -2.95 -1.21 -6.85
CA THR A 4 -3.63 0.09 -6.95
C THR A 4 -3.38 0.69 -8.33
N THR A 5 -3.84 1.91 -8.55
CA THR A 5 -3.66 2.60 -9.84
C THR A 5 -3.02 3.98 -9.63
N ALA A 6 -2.38 4.49 -10.67
CA ALA A 6 -1.79 5.81 -10.63
C ALA A 6 -2.83 6.89 -10.32
N ALA A 7 -4.04 6.76 -10.86
CA ALA A 7 -5.10 7.73 -10.60
C ALA A 7 -5.43 7.83 -9.11
N LYS A 8 -5.48 6.70 -8.41
CA LYS A 8 -5.76 6.71 -6.97
C LYS A 8 -4.65 7.37 -6.18
N ILE A 9 -3.39 7.17 -6.58
CA ILE A 9 -2.27 7.81 -5.90
C ILE A 9 -2.29 9.31 -6.14
N LYS A 10 -2.63 9.72 -7.37
CA LYS A 10 -2.72 11.15 -7.68
C LYS A 10 -3.80 11.82 -6.85
N GLU A 11 -4.91 11.12 -6.57
CA GLU A 11 -5.94 11.64 -5.67
C GLU A 11 -5.39 11.86 -4.26
N VAL A 12 -4.67 10.87 -3.74
CA VAL A 12 -4.09 10.97 -2.40
C VAL A 12 -3.11 12.13 -2.32
N LEU A 13 -2.30 12.33 -3.36
CA LEU A 13 -1.28 13.37 -3.40
C LEU A 13 -1.82 14.72 -3.88
N GLN A 14 -3.06 14.72 -4.38
CA GLN A 14 -3.69 15.92 -4.94
C GLN A 14 -2.90 16.47 -6.13
N ILE A 15 -2.46 15.56 -7.00
CA ILE A 15 -1.73 15.89 -8.22
C ILE A 15 -2.63 15.64 -9.41
N THR A 16 -2.66 16.59 -10.37
CA THR A 16 -3.46 16.44 -11.57
C THR A 16 -2.63 16.32 -12.85
N GLU A 17 -1.36 16.74 -12.80
CA GLU A 17 -0.52 16.72 -14.00
C GLU A 17 -0.07 15.32 -14.37
N ALA A 18 0.13 15.09 -15.67
CA ALA A 18 0.65 13.82 -16.16
C ALA A 18 2.18 13.70 -16.03
N THR A 19 2.84 14.80 -15.70
CA THR A 19 4.29 14.86 -15.61
C THR A 19 4.89 13.76 -14.71
N TRP A 20 4.16 13.40 -13.66
CA TRP A 20 4.65 12.48 -12.65
C TRP A 20 4.20 11.02 -12.85
N ASP A 21 3.48 10.74 -13.93
CA ASP A 21 2.86 9.42 -14.10
C ASP A 21 3.85 8.28 -14.11
N THR A 22 5.00 8.43 -14.78
CA THR A 22 6.02 7.38 -14.83
C THR A 22 6.61 7.13 -13.45
N GLU A 23 6.93 8.18 -12.72
CA GLU A 23 7.48 8.04 -11.37
C GLU A 23 6.46 7.40 -10.44
N ILE A 24 5.19 7.79 -10.55
CA ILE A 24 4.13 7.22 -9.73
C ILE A 24 3.96 5.73 -10.03
N THR A 25 3.99 5.35 -11.31
CA THR A 25 3.90 3.94 -11.69
C THR A 25 5.05 3.13 -11.11
N ASN A 26 6.26 3.69 -11.11
CA ASN A 26 7.41 3.02 -10.51
C ASN A 26 7.23 2.89 -8.99
N CYS A 27 6.63 3.88 -8.36
CA CYS A 27 6.35 3.80 -6.93
C CYS A 27 5.33 2.70 -6.62
N ILE A 28 4.33 2.50 -7.48
CA ILE A 28 3.38 1.42 -7.32
C ILE A 28 4.10 0.06 -7.36
N THR A 29 4.97 -0.12 -8.32
CA THR A 29 5.74 -1.38 -8.43
C THR A 29 6.53 -1.64 -7.17
N SER A 30 7.19 -0.62 -6.63
CA SER A 30 7.98 -0.76 -5.41
C SER A 30 7.10 -1.00 -4.19
N ALA A 31 5.96 -0.32 -4.11
CA ALA A 31 5.03 -0.51 -2.99
C ALA A 31 4.45 -1.92 -2.99
N ASP A 32 4.10 -2.42 -4.17
CA ASP A 32 3.56 -3.78 -4.28
C ASP A 32 4.60 -4.81 -3.89
N ALA A 33 5.86 -4.61 -4.27
CA ALA A 33 6.95 -5.49 -3.87
C ALA A 33 7.14 -5.49 -2.35
N LEU A 34 7.03 -4.33 -1.73
CA LEU A 34 7.12 -4.22 -0.28
C LEU A 34 5.99 -4.98 0.40
N ILE A 35 4.76 -4.79 -0.08
CA ILE A 35 3.60 -5.47 0.47
C ILE A 35 3.75 -6.98 0.32
N ASP A 36 4.14 -7.45 -0.86
CA ASP A 36 4.31 -8.88 -1.09
C ASP A 36 5.37 -9.46 -0.18
N SER A 37 6.47 -8.75 0.05
CA SER A 37 7.52 -9.21 0.95
C SER A 37 7.01 -9.36 2.38
N ILE A 38 6.23 -8.40 2.85
CA ILE A 38 5.67 -8.46 4.19
C ILE A 38 4.65 -9.58 4.30
N LEU A 39 3.79 -9.71 3.31
CA LEU A 39 2.78 -10.78 3.31
C LEU A 39 3.43 -12.16 3.26
N LYS A 40 4.48 -12.31 2.46
CA LYS A 40 5.20 -13.58 2.39
C LYS A 40 5.81 -13.94 3.74
N TYR A 41 6.34 -12.95 4.44
CA TYR A 41 6.88 -13.16 5.78
C TYR A 41 5.81 -13.72 6.72
N TRP A 42 4.56 -13.27 6.56
CA TRP A 42 3.45 -13.74 7.37
C TRP A 42 2.81 -15.02 6.86
N GLY A 43 3.35 -15.62 5.81
CA GLY A 43 2.90 -16.92 5.31
C GLY A 43 1.83 -16.86 4.24
N PHE A 44 1.57 -15.68 3.68
CA PHE A 44 0.62 -15.56 2.58
C PHE A 44 1.25 -15.98 1.26
N THR A 45 0.42 -16.48 0.35
CA THR A 45 0.85 -16.74 -1.03
C THR A 45 0.76 -15.43 -1.80
N VAL A 46 1.86 -15.02 -2.40
CA VAL A 46 1.93 -13.75 -3.11
C VAL A 46 2.40 -13.97 -4.55
N PRO A 47 2.01 -13.11 -5.49
CA PRO A 47 1.06 -12.02 -5.30
C PRO A 47 -0.34 -12.53 -5.00
N LEU A 48 -1.16 -11.70 -4.37
CA LEU A 48 -2.53 -12.09 -4.04
C LEU A 48 -3.35 -12.27 -5.32
N ALA A 49 -4.20 -13.30 -5.33
CA ALA A 49 -5.02 -13.58 -6.52
C ALA A 49 -6.05 -12.48 -6.77
N THR A 50 -6.56 -11.89 -5.70
CA THR A 50 -7.46 -10.74 -5.78
C THR A 50 -6.90 -9.64 -4.90
N THR A 51 -7.41 -8.42 -5.09
CA THR A 51 -6.91 -7.28 -4.31
C THR A 51 -8.00 -6.82 -3.33
N PRO A 52 -7.92 -7.23 -2.06
CA PRO A 52 -8.84 -6.70 -1.06
C PRO A 52 -8.68 -5.19 -0.92
N GLN A 53 -9.73 -4.52 -0.45
CA GLN A 53 -9.71 -3.07 -0.33
C GLN A 53 -8.56 -2.57 0.57
N ASN A 54 -8.30 -3.28 1.68
CA ASN A 54 -7.21 -2.87 2.57
C ASN A 54 -5.85 -2.95 1.88
N ILE A 55 -5.66 -3.90 0.99
CA ILE A 55 -4.40 -4.02 0.24
C ILE A 55 -4.28 -2.93 -0.81
N ASP A 56 -5.37 -2.60 -1.50
CA ASP A 56 -5.39 -1.47 -2.42
C ASP A 56 -5.02 -0.18 -1.67
N ASP A 57 -5.66 0.04 -0.52
CA ASP A 57 -5.40 1.24 0.28
C ASP A 57 -3.97 1.27 0.81
N ALA A 58 -3.43 0.12 1.23
CA ALA A 58 -2.04 0.05 1.69
C ALA A 58 -1.07 0.37 0.55
N SER A 59 -1.29 -0.21 -0.62
CA SER A 59 -0.44 0.04 -1.79
C SER A 59 -0.47 1.52 -2.17
N LYS A 60 -1.67 2.09 -2.19
CA LYS A 60 -1.87 3.50 -2.53
C LYS A 60 -1.07 4.41 -1.60
N HIS A 61 -1.14 4.17 -0.30
CA HIS A 61 -0.45 5.01 0.66
C HIS A 61 1.05 4.77 0.70
N PHE A 62 1.50 3.53 0.56
CA PHE A 62 2.93 3.26 0.47
C PHE A 62 3.55 3.89 -0.77
N ALA A 63 2.86 3.81 -1.91
CA ALA A 63 3.36 4.44 -3.13
C ALA A 63 3.40 5.96 -2.98
N ALA A 64 2.38 6.55 -2.35
CA ALA A 64 2.36 7.98 -2.08
C ALA A 64 3.51 8.37 -1.15
N TRP A 65 3.82 7.55 -0.16
CA TRP A 65 4.97 7.78 0.72
C TRP A 65 6.28 7.77 -0.07
N MET A 66 6.46 6.80 -0.95
CA MET A 66 7.68 6.69 -1.75
C MET A 66 7.85 7.90 -2.67
N PHE A 67 6.75 8.38 -3.24
CA PHE A 67 6.79 9.55 -4.10
C PHE A 67 7.12 10.83 -3.31
N ARG A 68 6.41 11.02 -2.18
CA ARG A 68 6.51 12.27 -1.41
C ARG A 68 7.83 12.38 -0.66
N ARG A 69 8.39 11.27 -0.19
CA ARG A 69 9.59 11.32 0.66
C ARG A 69 10.80 11.93 -0.02
N ARG A 70 10.84 11.87 -1.34
CA ARG A 70 11.95 12.47 -2.10
C ARG A 70 11.94 13.99 -2.03
N ARG A 71 10.79 14.56 -1.75
CA ARG A 71 10.58 16.00 -1.77
C ARG A 71 10.30 16.56 -0.38
N ASP A 72 9.63 15.78 0.45
CA ASP A 72 9.19 16.23 1.77
C ASP A 72 9.14 15.02 2.70
N PRO A 73 10.29 14.58 3.22
CA PRO A 73 10.32 13.39 4.07
C PRO A 73 9.43 13.50 5.31
N ALA A 74 9.37 14.67 5.93
CA ALA A 74 8.53 14.83 7.11
C ALA A 74 7.05 14.73 6.78
N GLY A 75 6.63 15.35 5.67
CA GLY A 75 5.23 15.28 5.24
C GLY A 75 4.84 13.91 4.70
N ALA A 76 5.83 13.10 4.30
CA ALA A 76 5.54 11.77 3.78
C ALA A 76 5.15 10.78 4.87
N GLN A 77 5.55 11.01 6.11
CA GLN A 77 5.35 10.04 7.20
C GLN A 77 3.89 9.65 7.39
N VAL A 78 2.96 10.58 7.20
CA VAL A 78 1.54 10.29 7.35
C VAL A 78 1.08 9.21 6.36
N PHE A 79 1.65 9.19 5.16
CA PHE A 79 1.29 8.18 4.16
C PHE A 79 1.80 6.80 4.56
N TRP A 80 3.00 6.74 5.12
CA TRP A 80 3.53 5.47 5.63
C TRP A 80 2.64 4.93 6.75
N ASP A 81 2.25 5.78 7.69
CA ASP A 81 1.44 5.38 8.82
C ASP A 81 0.09 4.84 8.37
N GLU A 82 -0.54 5.47 7.39
CA GLU A 82 -1.79 5.00 6.85
C GLU A 82 -1.64 3.68 6.10
N GLY A 83 -0.59 3.54 5.30
CA GLY A 83 -0.31 2.30 4.59
C GLY A 83 -0.09 1.14 5.54
N ASP A 84 0.69 1.37 6.58
CA ASP A 84 0.96 0.35 7.59
C ASP A 84 -0.32 -0.07 8.31
N LYS A 85 -1.17 0.89 8.62
CA LYS A 85 -2.44 0.63 9.28
C LYS A 85 -3.34 -0.28 8.46
N PHE A 86 -3.47 -0.02 7.16
CA PHE A 86 -4.30 -0.84 6.29
C PHE A 86 -3.71 -2.23 6.10
N LEU A 87 -2.39 -2.32 5.95
CA LEU A 87 -1.73 -3.62 5.79
C LEU A 87 -1.87 -4.46 7.05
N ARG A 88 -1.67 -3.87 8.22
CA ARG A 88 -1.83 -4.58 9.48
C ARG A 88 -3.27 -5.02 9.68
N ALA A 89 -4.23 -4.20 9.30
CA ALA A 89 -5.64 -4.57 9.40
C ALA A 89 -5.95 -5.81 8.57
N TYR A 90 -5.38 -5.88 7.37
CA TYR A 90 -5.55 -7.05 6.52
C TYR A 90 -4.93 -8.30 7.16
N ILE A 91 -3.68 -8.18 7.62
CA ILE A 91 -2.96 -9.30 8.22
C ILE A 91 -3.70 -9.79 9.46
N ASP A 92 -4.13 -8.87 10.31
CA ASP A 92 -4.82 -9.25 11.54
C ASP A 92 -6.13 -9.94 11.25
N ALA A 93 -6.90 -9.44 10.28
CA ALA A 93 -8.15 -10.06 9.91
C ALA A 93 -7.97 -11.49 9.41
N GLU A 94 -6.93 -11.71 8.59
CA GLU A 94 -6.70 -13.02 7.98
C GLU A 94 -6.05 -14.02 8.94
N LYS A 95 -5.20 -13.55 9.84
CA LYS A 95 -4.44 -14.44 10.73
C LYS A 95 -5.09 -14.62 12.08
N ASN A 96 -5.72 -13.59 12.61
CA ASN A 96 -6.28 -13.63 13.95
C ASN A 96 -7.78 -13.78 13.98
N GLN A 97 -8.41 -13.72 12.83
CA GLN A 97 -9.84 -13.74 12.74
C GLN A 97 -10.51 -14.93 13.44
N PRO A 98 -9.99 -16.14 13.30
CA PRO A 98 -10.62 -17.26 14.00
C PRO A 98 -10.57 -17.15 15.51
N TYR A 99 -9.63 -16.42 16.00
CA TYR A 99 -9.45 -16.33 17.41
C TYR A 99 -10.34 -15.26 18.04
N LEU A 100 -10.92 -14.42 17.25
CA LEU A 100 -11.80 -13.40 17.76
C LEU A 100 -12.94 -13.97 18.58
N GLY A 101 -13.47 -15.06 18.12
CA GLY A 101 -14.60 -15.65 18.81
C GLY A 101 -14.23 -16.26 20.13
N MET A 102 -12.98 -16.58 20.30
CA MET A 102 -12.57 -17.25 21.47
C MET A 102 -11.69 -16.44 22.35
N ALA A 103 -11.39 -15.31 21.92
CA ALA A 103 -10.48 -14.44 22.65
C ALA A 103 -11.01 -14.12 24.05
#